data_1ccce5b67a255248ea1f1ec7ff330163
#
_entry.id   1ccce5b67a255248ea1f1ec7ff330163
#
_cell.length_a   1.000
_cell.length_b   1.000
_cell.length_c   1.000
_cell.angle_alpha   90.00
_cell.angle_beta   90.00
_cell.angle_gamma   90.00
#
_symmetry.space_group_name_H-M   'P 1'
#
loop_
_entity.id
_entity.type
_entity.pdbx_description
1 polymer ?
#
loop_
_entity_poly.entity_id
_entity_poly.type
_entity_poly.pdbx_seq_one_letter_code
_entity_poly.pdbx_strand_id
1 'polypeptide(L)'
;PLPVRWIKIDGTSNVRDMGGWQTANGKTVKYGMLYRGQHIDNISDNGISTIKHLGLKTELDLRGKSQKNQKAGTGMNYVFLETGAQYDRIFDEDCSSEIKNNYKQIFALLSDKRNYPFYAHCHAGADRTGTFAFLLNGVLGVSYEDLTRDFELTSFSSSGKRWRSNGPDDTDGQMNVDDNYVAWGKLYDKMLEYGVKNGCSTLQESIEHFLINYIRVPKAQIESFRSIMLD
;
A
#
# COMPACT_ATOMS: atom_id res chain seq x y z
N PRO A 1 -9.07 23.98 -5.25
CA PRO A 1 -7.95 23.37 -5.97
C PRO A 1 -8.15 21.87 -6.04
N LEU A 2 -7.78 21.25 -7.18
CA LEU A 2 -7.82 19.80 -7.29
C LEU A 2 -6.81 19.18 -6.31
N PRO A 3 -7.14 18.04 -5.68
CA PRO A 3 -6.21 17.34 -4.82
C PRO A 3 -4.94 16.92 -5.61
N VAL A 4 -3.78 17.05 -4.98
CA VAL A 4 -2.51 16.67 -5.59
C VAL A 4 -2.11 15.30 -5.07
N ARG A 5 -1.96 14.32 -5.95
CA ARG A 5 -1.58 12.96 -5.55
C ARG A 5 -0.14 12.89 -5.04
N TRP A 6 0.81 13.46 -5.78
CA TRP A 6 2.24 13.41 -5.45
C TRP A 6 2.61 14.49 -4.44
N ILE A 7 3.19 14.10 -3.33
CA ILE A 7 3.52 15.00 -2.21
C ILE A 7 5.04 15.09 -2.07
N LYS A 8 5.58 16.31 -2.08
CA LYS A 8 6.99 16.54 -1.78
C LYS A 8 7.17 16.71 -0.27
N ILE A 9 7.92 15.82 0.35
CA ILE A 9 8.37 15.92 1.76
C ILE A 9 9.90 15.91 1.73
N ASP A 10 10.53 16.92 2.31
CA ASP A 10 11.98 17.04 2.30
C ASP A 10 12.65 15.97 3.15
N GLY A 11 13.63 15.28 2.57
CA GLY A 11 14.36 14.17 3.19
C GLY A 11 13.72 12.80 3.03
N THR A 12 12.63 12.68 2.23
CA THR A 12 12.06 11.39 1.81
C THR A 12 11.57 11.44 0.36
N SER A 13 11.16 10.32 -0.18
CA SER A 13 10.76 10.17 -1.58
C SER A 13 9.55 9.26 -1.72
N ASN A 14 9.02 9.12 -2.95
CA ASN A 14 7.93 8.21 -3.29
C ASN A 14 6.61 8.49 -2.52
N VAL A 15 6.43 9.71 -2.02
CA VAL A 15 5.27 10.07 -1.20
C VAL A 15 4.09 10.44 -2.05
N ARG A 16 2.96 9.80 -1.81
CA ARG A 16 1.70 10.08 -2.50
C ARG A 16 0.46 9.73 -1.71
N ASP A 17 -0.63 10.40 -2.03
CA ASP A 17 -1.97 10.08 -1.56
C ASP A 17 -2.49 8.83 -2.27
N MET A 18 -3.07 7.91 -1.54
CA MET A 18 -3.67 6.69 -2.06
C MET A 18 -5.12 6.87 -2.52
N GLY A 19 -5.69 8.05 -2.35
CA GLY A 19 -7.06 8.40 -2.76
C GLY A 19 -7.21 8.72 -4.26
N GLY A 20 -8.43 9.07 -4.65
CA GLY A 20 -8.78 9.54 -5.99
C GLY A 20 -8.96 8.47 -7.05
N TRP A 21 -8.87 7.19 -6.70
CA TRP A 21 -9.16 6.08 -7.60
C TRP A 21 -10.66 5.81 -7.64
N GLN A 22 -11.16 5.50 -8.83
CA GLN A 22 -12.55 5.06 -9.01
C GLN A 22 -12.67 3.57 -8.64
N THR A 23 -13.81 3.22 -8.05
CA THR A 23 -14.14 1.84 -7.70
C THR A 23 -15.15 1.27 -8.68
N ALA A 24 -15.24 -0.05 -8.76
CA ALA A 24 -16.15 -0.76 -9.67
C ALA A 24 -17.64 -0.41 -9.44
N ASN A 25 -18.00 0.05 -8.24
CA ASN A 25 -19.37 0.47 -7.90
C ASN A 25 -19.59 1.99 -8.03
N GLY A 26 -18.72 2.71 -8.73
CA GLY A 26 -18.86 4.14 -9.04
C GLY A 26 -18.53 5.11 -7.91
N LYS A 27 -17.99 4.61 -6.80
CA LYS A 27 -17.49 5.45 -5.70
C LYS A 27 -16.05 5.90 -5.95
N THR A 28 -15.59 6.89 -5.20
CA THR A 28 -14.19 7.35 -5.24
C THR A 28 -13.51 7.10 -3.91
N VAL A 29 -12.27 6.62 -3.95
CA VAL A 29 -11.42 6.55 -2.75
C VAL A 29 -11.07 7.96 -2.32
N LYS A 30 -11.36 8.32 -1.07
CA LYS A 30 -11.16 9.68 -0.53
C LYS A 30 -9.70 10.08 -0.52
N TYR A 31 -9.42 11.30 -0.95
CA TYR A 31 -8.13 11.96 -0.74
C TYR A 31 -7.92 12.37 0.72
N GLY A 32 -6.66 12.55 1.08
CA GLY A 32 -6.29 13.09 2.39
C GLY A 32 -6.43 12.11 3.55
N MET A 33 -6.66 10.84 3.28
CA MET A 33 -6.90 9.82 4.31
C MET A 33 -5.70 8.90 4.52
N LEU A 34 -5.12 8.42 3.43
CA LEU A 34 -4.05 7.43 3.48
C LEU A 34 -2.95 7.80 2.48
N TYR A 35 -1.76 7.99 3.00
CA TYR A 35 -0.56 8.31 2.24
C TYR A 35 0.42 7.14 2.30
N ARG A 36 1.20 6.96 1.24
CA ARG A 36 2.30 6.00 1.20
C ARG A 36 3.59 6.66 0.73
N GLY A 37 4.72 6.10 1.12
CA GLY A 37 6.01 6.60 0.67
C GLY A 37 7.19 5.79 1.22
N GLN A 38 8.40 6.32 0.99
CA GLN A 38 9.64 5.83 1.58
C GLN A 38 9.66 6.14 3.08
N HIS A 39 10.51 5.44 3.86
CA HIS A 39 10.69 5.74 5.28
C HIS A 39 11.12 7.19 5.50
N ILE A 40 10.81 7.71 6.68
CA ILE A 40 11.01 9.12 7.04
C ILE A 40 12.15 9.34 8.05
N ASP A 41 13.06 8.37 8.18
CA ASP A 41 14.13 8.42 9.19
C ASP A 41 15.03 9.67 9.07
N ASN A 42 15.20 10.16 7.83
CA ASN A 42 16.12 11.24 7.50
C ASN A 42 15.42 12.54 7.07
N ILE A 43 14.10 12.68 7.33
CA ILE A 43 13.41 13.92 6.96
C ILE A 43 13.98 15.11 7.75
N SER A 44 14.03 16.26 7.07
CA SER A 44 14.44 17.53 7.66
C SER A 44 13.33 18.16 8.51
N ASP A 45 13.64 19.26 9.16
CA ASP A 45 12.64 20.08 9.87
C ASP A 45 11.56 20.61 8.93
N ASN A 46 11.89 20.89 7.66
CA ASN A 46 10.93 21.24 6.62
C ASN A 46 10.02 20.05 6.29
N GLY A 47 10.56 18.83 6.23
CA GLY A 47 9.79 17.60 6.07
C GLY A 47 8.82 17.36 7.24
N ILE A 48 9.28 17.58 8.48
CA ILE A 48 8.44 17.53 9.69
C ILE A 48 7.32 18.57 9.60
N SER A 49 7.62 19.78 9.17
CA SER A 49 6.63 20.85 8.98
C SER A 49 5.57 20.46 7.95
N THR A 50 5.97 19.81 6.85
CA THR A 50 5.05 19.28 5.82
C THR A 50 4.13 18.20 6.39
N ILE A 51 4.66 17.24 7.17
CA ILE A 51 3.86 16.21 7.86
C ILE A 51 2.80 16.83 8.76
N LYS A 52 3.18 17.83 9.53
CA LYS A 52 2.25 18.57 10.42
C LYS A 52 1.19 19.34 9.62
N HIS A 53 1.58 19.97 8.51
CA HIS A 53 0.65 20.68 7.63
C HIS A 53 -0.38 19.74 6.99
N LEU A 54 0.02 18.53 6.59
CA LEU A 54 -0.88 17.49 6.11
C LEU A 54 -1.80 16.93 7.21
N GLY A 55 -1.55 17.25 8.47
CA GLY A 55 -2.31 16.77 9.60
C GLY A 55 -2.17 15.27 9.85
N LEU A 56 -1.06 14.65 9.41
CA LEU A 56 -0.83 13.22 9.57
C LEU A 56 -0.85 12.81 11.04
N LYS A 57 -1.60 11.77 11.38
CA LYS A 57 -1.78 11.33 12.77
C LYS A 57 -1.08 10.03 13.09
N THR A 58 -1.04 9.11 12.14
CA THR A 58 -0.48 7.77 12.35
C THR A 58 0.61 7.48 11.34
N GLU A 59 1.79 7.14 11.82
CA GLU A 59 2.87 6.54 11.03
C GLU A 59 2.77 5.02 11.16
N LEU A 60 2.59 4.33 10.03
CA LEU A 60 2.54 2.88 9.96
C LEU A 60 3.82 2.35 9.31
N ASP A 61 4.74 1.84 10.13
CA ASP A 61 6.01 1.26 9.70
C ASP A 61 5.85 -0.24 9.43
N LEU A 62 5.94 -0.63 8.16
CA LEU A 62 5.78 -1.99 7.66
C LEU A 62 7.12 -2.75 7.52
N ARG A 63 8.22 -2.13 7.95
CA ARG A 63 9.57 -2.70 7.82
C ARG A 63 9.80 -3.89 8.73
N GLY A 64 10.88 -4.63 8.47
CA GLY A 64 11.36 -5.66 9.38
C GLY A 64 11.97 -5.08 10.67
N LYS A 65 12.00 -5.88 11.72
CA LYS A 65 12.49 -5.49 13.07
C LYS A 65 13.87 -4.83 13.05
N SER A 66 14.78 -5.29 12.20
CA SER A 66 16.13 -4.72 12.04
C SER A 66 16.17 -3.32 11.43
N GLN A 67 15.10 -2.91 10.75
CA GLN A 67 14.96 -1.59 10.09
C GLN A 67 14.07 -0.63 10.91
N LYS A 68 13.50 -1.10 12.03
CA LYS A 68 12.59 -0.31 12.87
C LYS A 68 13.29 0.95 13.35
N ASN A 69 12.72 2.11 13.02
CA ASN A 69 13.21 3.41 13.48
C ASN A 69 12.09 4.44 13.44
N GLN A 70 11.93 5.18 14.52
CA GLN A 70 10.94 6.25 14.64
C GLN A 70 11.63 7.62 14.55
N LYS A 71 11.20 8.44 13.60
CA LYS A 71 11.63 9.83 13.52
C LYS A 71 10.96 10.66 14.61
N ALA A 72 11.75 11.25 15.50
CA ALA A 72 11.24 12.14 16.52
C ALA A 72 10.70 13.47 15.93
N GLY A 73 9.77 14.10 16.62
CA GLY A 73 9.28 15.45 16.31
C GLY A 73 8.15 15.52 15.27
N THR A 74 7.76 14.43 14.65
CA THR A 74 6.67 14.41 13.65
C THR A 74 5.30 14.70 14.27
N GLY A 75 5.11 14.33 15.52
CA GLY A 75 3.81 14.42 16.21
C GLY A 75 2.85 13.26 15.88
N MET A 76 3.26 12.33 15.00
CA MET A 76 2.46 11.17 14.66
C MET A 76 2.55 10.09 15.75
N ASN A 77 1.46 9.33 15.90
CA ASN A 77 1.47 8.06 16.63
C ASN A 77 2.22 7.02 15.79
N TYR A 78 3.38 6.58 16.27
CA TYR A 78 4.19 5.59 15.58
C TYR A 78 3.72 4.17 15.89
N VAL A 79 3.35 3.43 14.86
CA VAL A 79 2.92 2.04 14.93
C VAL A 79 3.82 1.19 14.05
N PHE A 80 4.53 0.23 14.67
CA PHE A 80 5.36 -0.72 13.98
C PHE A 80 4.63 -2.05 13.83
N LEU A 81 4.31 -2.44 12.60
CA LEU A 81 3.64 -3.69 12.27
C LEU A 81 4.26 -4.27 10.98
N GLU A 82 5.27 -5.11 11.14
CA GLU A 82 5.97 -5.76 10.04
C GLU A 82 5.01 -6.54 9.14
N THR A 83 5.06 -6.29 7.83
CA THR A 83 4.26 -7.05 6.85
C THR A 83 5.07 -8.08 6.05
N GLY A 84 6.38 -8.14 6.24
CA GLY A 84 7.36 -9.11 5.75
C GLY A 84 7.19 -9.59 4.32
N ALA A 85 6.16 -10.38 4.09
CA ALA A 85 5.79 -10.93 2.78
C ALA A 85 5.40 -9.84 1.79
N GLN A 86 6.01 -9.85 0.62
CA GLN A 86 5.69 -8.92 -0.48
C GLN A 86 5.26 -9.68 -1.73
N TYR A 87 4.41 -9.06 -2.53
CA TYR A 87 3.87 -9.63 -3.76
C TYR A 87 3.18 -10.99 -3.51
N ASP A 88 3.40 -11.96 -4.36
CA ASP A 88 2.81 -13.28 -4.29
C ASP A 88 3.25 -14.12 -3.07
N ARG A 89 4.31 -13.69 -2.36
CA ARG A 89 4.80 -14.33 -1.13
C ARG A 89 3.82 -14.20 0.06
N ILE A 90 2.78 -13.38 -0.07
CA ILE A 90 1.67 -13.35 0.92
C ILE A 90 0.87 -14.65 0.96
N PHE A 91 1.03 -15.53 -0.04
CA PHE A 91 0.35 -16.83 -0.12
C PHE A 91 1.20 -18.01 0.40
N ASP A 92 2.44 -17.79 0.75
CA ASP A 92 3.37 -18.82 1.19
C ASP A 92 3.81 -18.64 2.65
N GLU A 93 4.88 -19.36 3.06
CA GLU A 93 5.40 -19.36 4.43
C GLU A 93 5.93 -18.01 4.91
N ASP A 94 6.29 -17.09 3.99
CA ASP A 94 6.68 -15.73 4.35
C ASP A 94 5.53 -14.96 5.00
N CYS A 95 4.29 -15.34 4.71
CA CYS A 95 3.11 -14.83 5.40
C CYS A 95 2.84 -15.59 6.70
N SER A 96 3.79 -15.53 7.63
CA SER A 96 3.75 -16.21 8.91
C SER A 96 2.53 -15.83 9.78
N SER A 97 2.31 -16.57 10.84
CA SER A 97 1.24 -16.24 11.81
C SER A 97 1.43 -14.85 12.43
N GLU A 98 2.67 -14.38 12.61
CA GLU A 98 2.99 -13.03 13.08
C GLU A 98 2.54 -11.99 12.04
N ILE A 99 2.89 -12.18 10.77
CA ILE A 99 2.50 -11.28 9.68
C ILE A 99 0.97 -11.21 9.54
N LYS A 100 0.28 -12.35 9.58
CA LYS A 100 -1.20 -12.37 9.57
C LYS A 100 -1.79 -11.61 10.76
N ASN A 101 -1.22 -11.76 11.94
CA ASN A 101 -1.66 -11.03 13.13
C ASN A 101 -1.41 -9.53 13.00
N ASN A 102 -0.29 -9.11 12.38
CA ASN A 102 0.00 -7.71 12.11
C ASN A 102 -1.01 -7.10 11.13
N TYR A 103 -1.39 -7.81 10.07
CA TYR A 103 -2.47 -7.35 9.17
C TYR A 103 -3.81 -7.18 9.89
N LYS A 104 -4.16 -8.09 10.83
CA LYS A 104 -5.38 -7.90 11.66
C LYS A 104 -5.31 -6.62 12.49
N GLN A 105 -4.15 -6.35 13.11
CA GLN A 105 -3.95 -5.11 13.88
C GLN A 105 -4.01 -3.87 12.98
N ILE A 106 -3.45 -3.93 11.77
CA ILE A 106 -3.54 -2.85 10.78
C ILE A 106 -5.02 -2.56 10.45
N PHE A 107 -5.83 -3.58 10.15
CA PHE A 107 -7.25 -3.37 9.86
C PHE A 107 -8.04 -2.88 11.07
N ALA A 108 -7.67 -3.26 12.28
CA ALA A 108 -8.25 -2.69 13.50
C ALA A 108 -7.97 -1.17 13.61
N LEU A 109 -6.74 -0.74 13.30
CA LEU A 109 -6.39 0.69 13.24
C LEU A 109 -7.12 1.43 12.11
N LEU A 110 -7.19 0.85 10.92
CA LEU A 110 -7.85 1.42 9.75
C LEU A 110 -9.38 1.50 9.90
N SER A 111 -9.97 0.69 10.77
CA SER A 111 -11.40 0.72 11.07
C SER A 111 -11.84 1.84 12.02
N ASP A 112 -10.88 2.60 12.56
CA ASP A 112 -11.14 3.73 13.45
C ASP A 112 -10.74 5.06 12.81
N LYS A 113 -11.74 5.89 12.49
CA LYS A 113 -11.55 7.19 11.83
C LYS A 113 -10.65 8.15 12.64
N ARG A 114 -10.52 7.96 13.95
CA ARG A 114 -9.68 8.82 14.81
C ARG A 114 -8.18 8.72 14.48
N ASN A 115 -7.76 7.60 13.87
CA ASN A 115 -6.36 7.35 13.51
C ASN A 115 -5.93 8.06 12.21
N TYR A 116 -6.87 8.57 11.42
CA TYR A 116 -6.59 9.20 10.13
C TYR A 116 -6.18 10.67 10.26
N PRO A 117 -5.34 11.18 9.32
CA PRO A 117 -4.72 10.48 8.19
C PRO A 117 -3.50 9.64 8.58
N PHE A 118 -3.26 8.56 7.80
CA PHE A 118 -2.09 7.69 7.92
C PHE A 118 -0.97 8.06 6.96
N TYR A 119 0.26 7.77 7.38
CA TYR A 119 1.42 7.63 6.51
C TYR A 119 1.96 6.20 6.63
N ALA A 120 1.82 5.38 5.59
CA ALA A 120 2.28 4.01 5.56
C ALA A 120 3.57 3.88 4.73
N HIS A 121 4.58 3.20 5.25
CA HIS A 121 5.85 3.01 4.56
C HIS A 121 6.52 1.67 4.88
N CYS A 122 7.38 1.25 3.97
CA CYS A 122 8.45 0.29 4.25
C CYS A 122 9.81 0.98 4.08
N HIS A 123 10.83 0.34 3.53
CA HIS A 123 12.10 1.01 3.23
C HIS A 123 11.95 1.98 2.04
N ALA A 124 11.60 1.46 0.87
CA ALA A 124 11.44 2.25 -0.35
C ALA A 124 10.02 2.80 -0.57
N GLY A 125 9.04 2.34 0.21
CA GLY A 125 7.62 2.63 -0.05
C GLY A 125 7.07 1.95 -1.31
N ALA A 126 7.78 0.96 -1.84
CA ALA A 126 7.51 0.32 -3.14
C ALA A 126 6.87 -1.07 -2.99
N ASP A 127 7.58 -2.04 -2.41
CA ASP A 127 7.26 -3.47 -2.54
C ASP A 127 6.32 -3.96 -1.42
N ARG A 128 6.74 -3.96 -0.15
CA ARG A 128 5.85 -4.27 1.00
C ARG A 128 4.68 -3.28 1.07
N THR A 129 4.98 -2.00 0.89
CA THR A 129 3.95 -0.95 0.83
C THR A 129 3.09 -1.07 -0.43
N GLY A 130 3.63 -1.57 -1.54
CA GLY A 130 2.88 -1.89 -2.76
C GLY A 130 1.88 -3.01 -2.54
N THR A 131 2.30 -4.11 -1.94
CA THR A 131 1.43 -5.23 -1.57
C THR A 131 0.33 -4.79 -0.60
N PHE A 132 0.68 -4.01 0.40
CA PHE A 132 -0.27 -3.38 1.31
C PHE A 132 -1.30 -2.52 0.56
N ALA A 133 -0.85 -1.65 -0.35
CA ALA A 133 -1.73 -0.81 -1.16
C ALA A 133 -2.65 -1.62 -2.09
N PHE A 134 -2.13 -2.72 -2.67
CA PHE A 134 -2.93 -3.66 -3.46
C PHE A 134 -4.10 -4.23 -2.66
N LEU A 135 -3.83 -4.69 -1.44
CA LEU A 135 -4.87 -5.25 -0.58
C LEU A 135 -5.91 -4.19 -0.18
N LEU A 136 -5.46 -2.99 0.21
CA LEU A 136 -6.35 -1.93 0.67
C LEU A 136 -7.22 -1.37 -0.45
N ASN A 137 -6.61 -0.88 -1.53
CA ASN A 137 -7.36 -0.29 -2.62
C ASN A 137 -8.14 -1.36 -3.42
N GLY A 138 -7.62 -2.59 -3.50
CA GLY A 138 -8.32 -3.70 -4.14
C GLY A 138 -9.59 -4.10 -3.38
N VAL A 139 -9.56 -4.17 -2.04
CA VAL A 139 -10.78 -4.46 -1.26
C VAL A 139 -11.79 -3.32 -1.30
N LEU A 140 -11.38 -2.09 -1.62
CA LEU A 140 -12.27 -0.98 -1.90
C LEU A 140 -12.94 -1.07 -3.29
N GLY A 141 -12.42 -1.92 -4.18
CA GLY A 141 -12.95 -2.13 -5.53
C GLY A 141 -12.22 -1.33 -6.62
N VAL A 142 -11.01 -0.86 -6.35
CA VAL A 142 -10.15 -0.24 -7.37
C VAL A 142 -9.70 -1.30 -8.37
N SER A 143 -9.72 -0.97 -9.67
CA SER A 143 -9.35 -1.90 -10.74
C SER A 143 -7.87 -2.29 -10.69
N TYR A 144 -7.53 -3.47 -11.19
CA TYR A 144 -6.12 -3.89 -11.29
C TYR A 144 -5.28 -2.92 -12.12
N GLU A 145 -5.85 -2.32 -13.15
CA GLU A 145 -5.16 -1.33 -13.97
C GLU A 145 -4.77 -0.09 -13.15
N ASP A 146 -5.66 0.44 -12.32
CA ASP A 146 -5.38 1.60 -11.46
C ASP A 146 -4.47 1.24 -10.29
N LEU A 147 -4.57 0.02 -9.73
CA LEU A 147 -3.61 -0.51 -8.76
C LEU A 147 -2.21 -0.58 -9.36
N THR A 148 -2.10 -1.00 -10.63
CA THR A 148 -0.82 -1.07 -11.36
C THR A 148 -0.27 0.32 -11.66
N ARG A 149 -1.12 1.27 -12.06
CA ARG A 149 -0.71 2.68 -12.22
C ARG A 149 -0.13 3.25 -10.92
N ASP A 150 -0.78 3.02 -9.78
CA ASP A 150 -0.23 3.44 -8.48
C ASP A 150 1.12 2.77 -8.19
N PHE A 151 1.26 1.49 -8.47
CA PHE A 151 2.52 0.77 -8.29
C PHE A 151 3.65 1.37 -9.15
N GLU A 152 3.39 1.61 -10.43
CA GLU A 152 4.34 2.18 -11.39
C GLU A 152 4.76 3.62 -11.05
N LEU A 153 3.94 4.39 -10.32
CA LEU A 153 4.32 5.74 -9.86
C LEU A 153 5.62 5.75 -9.04
N THR A 154 5.99 4.65 -8.39
CA THR A 154 7.29 4.50 -7.72
C THR A 154 8.46 4.82 -8.63
N SER A 155 8.34 4.55 -9.92
CA SER A 155 9.40 4.78 -10.92
C SER A 155 9.77 6.25 -11.12
N PHE A 156 8.91 7.19 -10.71
CA PHE A 156 9.18 8.62 -10.73
C PHE A 156 9.95 9.11 -9.50
N SER A 157 10.29 8.20 -8.59
CA SER A 157 11.00 8.49 -7.34
C SER A 157 12.43 7.97 -7.35
N SER A 158 13.20 8.32 -6.33
CA SER A 158 14.54 7.75 -6.09
C SER A 158 14.49 6.30 -5.61
N SER A 159 13.30 5.73 -5.37
CA SER A 159 13.12 4.36 -4.87
C SER A 159 13.32 3.27 -5.92
N GLY A 160 13.63 3.65 -7.16
CA GLY A 160 13.93 2.75 -8.28
C GLY A 160 12.74 2.43 -9.17
N LYS A 161 13.00 1.73 -10.24
CA LYS A 161 12.03 1.45 -11.30
C LYS A 161 11.06 0.34 -10.90
N ARG A 162 9.81 0.50 -11.32
CA ARG A 162 8.70 -0.48 -11.20
C ARG A 162 7.83 -0.47 -12.46
N TRP A 163 8.45 -0.18 -13.63
CA TRP A 163 7.75 -0.09 -14.90
C TRP A 163 7.34 -1.45 -15.44
N ARG A 164 6.22 -1.51 -16.16
CA ARG A 164 5.82 -2.65 -17.00
C ARG A 164 6.80 -2.90 -18.15
N SER A 165 7.62 -1.91 -18.50
CA SER A 165 8.69 -2.01 -19.48
C SER A 165 9.76 -0.97 -19.18
N ASN A 166 11.03 -1.38 -19.21
CA ASN A 166 12.18 -0.49 -19.09
C ASN A 166 12.67 0.08 -20.43
N GLY A 167 11.89 -0.14 -21.49
CA GLY A 167 12.28 0.20 -22.85
C GLY A 167 12.94 -0.99 -23.58
N PRO A 168 13.30 -0.84 -24.86
CA PRO A 168 14.00 -1.87 -25.59
C PRO A 168 15.36 -2.16 -24.97
N ASP A 169 15.74 -3.42 -24.95
CA ASP A 169 17.11 -3.81 -24.65
C ASP A 169 18.02 -3.33 -25.80
N ASP A 170 19.14 -2.65 -25.47
CA ASP A 170 20.09 -2.13 -26.44
C ASP A 170 20.77 -3.24 -27.25
N THR A 171 20.67 -4.50 -26.84
CA THR A 171 21.35 -5.63 -27.47
C THR A 171 20.51 -6.43 -28.44
N ASP A 172 19.19 -6.57 -28.22
CA ASP A 172 18.32 -7.45 -29.02
C ASP A 172 16.97 -6.81 -29.41
N GLY A 173 16.70 -5.59 -28.95
CA GLY A 173 15.45 -4.88 -29.19
C GLY A 173 14.24 -5.45 -28.46
N GLN A 174 14.42 -6.41 -27.55
CA GLN A 174 13.34 -6.92 -26.72
C GLN A 174 13.01 -5.92 -25.61
N MET A 175 11.76 -5.90 -25.20
CA MET A 175 11.30 -5.04 -24.11
C MET A 175 11.73 -5.63 -22.77
N ASN A 176 12.58 -4.93 -22.05
CA ASN A 176 13.04 -5.29 -20.71
C ASN A 176 11.91 -5.04 -19.69
N VAL A 177 11.47 -6.08 -19.01
CA VAL A 177 10.46 -5.99 -17.94
C VAL A 177 11.15 -6.03 -16.59
N ASP A 178 10.81 -5.11 -15.69
CA ASP A 178 11.34 -5.07 -14.33
C ASP A 178 10.88 -6.31 -13.52
N ASP A 179 11.78 -6.97 -12.81
CA ASP A 179 11.50 -8.16 -12.01
C ASP A 179 10.42 -7.91 -10.95
N ASN A 180 10.38 -6.69 -10.37
CA ASN A 180 9.35 -6.34 -9.41
C ASN A 180 7.99 -6.19 -10.08
N TYR A 181 7.95 -5.74 -11.35
CA TYR A 181 6.72 -5.70 -12.13
C TYR A 181 6.22 -7.12 -12.44
N VAL A 182 7.13 -8.04 -12.76
CA VAL A 182 6.78 -9.47 -12.91
C VAL A 182 6.20 -10.03 -11.61
N ALA A 183 6.84 -9.75 -10.47
CA ALA A 183 6.34 -10.18 -9.16
C ALA A 183 4.98 -9.56 -8.80
N TRP A 184 4.75 -8.29 -9.22
CA TRP A 184 3.44 -7.63 -9.10
C TRP A 184 2.35 -8.39 -9.89
N GLY A 185 2.65 -8.79 -11.12
CA GLY A 185 1.74 -9.61 -11.94
C GLY A 185 1.42 -10.95 -11.27
N LYS A 186 2.42 -11.63 -10.70
CA LYS A 186 2.22 -12.90 -9.97
C LYS A 186 1.31 -12.71 -8.74
N LEU A 187 1.40 -11.60 -8.03
CA LEU A 187 0.48 -11.29 -6.93
C LEU A 187 -0.97 -11.26 -7.42
N TYR A 188 -1.21 -10.58 -8.54
CA TYR A 188 -2.55 -10.52 -9.14
C TYR A 188 -3.06 -11.89 -9.57
N ASP A 189 -2.25 -12.65 -10.32
CA ASP A 189 -2.63 -13.96 -10.83
C ASP A 189 -2.95 -14.94 -9.68
N LYS A 190 -2.09 -15.01 -8.66
CA LYS A 190 -2.32 -15.84 -7.46
C LYS A 190 -3.56 -15.42 -6.68
N MET A 191 -3.85 -14.11 -6.62
CA MET A 191 -5.06 -13.62 -5.94
C MET A 191 -6.32 -14.05 -6.70
N LEU A 192 -6.31 -14.00 -8.03
CA LEU A 192 -7.43 -14.49 -8.83
C LEU A 192 -7.57 -16.01 -8.71
N GLU A 193 -6.48 -16.78 -8.80
CA GLU A 193 -6.52 -18.24 -8.60
C GLU A 193 -7.09 -18.60 -7.23
N TYR A 194 -6.65 -17.91 -6.18
CA TYR A 194 -7.19 -18.08 -4.85
C TYR A 194 -8.70 -17.79 -4.82
N GLY A 195 -9.12 -16.69 -5.44
CA GLY A 195 -10.52 -16.30 -5.52
C GLY A 195 -11.38 -17.34 -6.22
N VAL A 196 -10.97 -17.78 -7.40
CA VAL A 196 -11.69 -18.82 -8.17
C VAL A 196 -11.86 -20.11 -7.36
N LYS A 197 -10.80 -20.57 -6.68
CA LYS A 197 -10.84 -21.76 -5.79
C LYS A 197 -11.83 -21.60 -4.63
N ASN A 198 -12.17 -20.37 -4.26
CA ASN A 198 -13.07 -20.05 -3.15
C ASN A 198 -14.42 -19.46 -3.63
N GLY A 199 -14.75 -19.57 -4.91
CA GLY A 199 -16.04 -19.15 -5.46
C GLY A 199 -16.20 -17.65 -5.67
N CYS A 200 -15.11 -16.89 -5.68
CA CYS A 200 -15.12 -15.46 -5.97
C CYS A 200 -15.10 -15.21 -7.49
N SER A 201 -15.79 -14.16 -7.94
CA SER A 201 -15.92 -13.79 -9.35
C SER A 201 -15.10 -12.57 -9.74
N THR A 202 -14.67 -11.76 -8.76
CA THR A 202 -13.95 -10.50 -8.98
C THR A 202 -12.69 -10.41 -8.13
N LEU A 203 -11.76 -9.54 -8.52
CA LEU A 203 -10.56 -9.24 -7.73
C LEU A 203 -10.95 -8.73 -6.33
N GLN A 204 -11.94 -7.86 -6.24
CA GLN A 204 -12.42 -7.31 -4.96
C GLN A 204 -12.92 -8.42 -4.03
N GLU A 205 -13.75 -9.33 -4.53
CA GLU A 205 -14.24 -10.48 -3.77
C GLU A 205 -13.10 -11.41 -3.35
N SER A 206 -12.12 -11.64 -4.24
CA SER A 206 -10.95 -12.46 -3.95
C SER A 206 -10.12 -11.89 -2.81
N ILE A 207 -9.85 -10.58 -2.84
CA ILE A 207 -9.11 -9.88 -1.79
C ILE A 207 -9.91 -9.86 -0.47
N GLU A 208 -11.21 -9.60 -0.52
CA GLU A 208 -12.06 -9.63 0.68
C GLU A 208 -12.06 -11.02 1.31
N HIS A 209 -12.25 -12.07 0.50
CA HIS A 209 -12.21 -13.45 0.97
C HIS A 209 -10.84 -13.81 1.56
N PHE A 210 -9.74 -13.38 0.90
CA PHE A 210 -8.38 -13.56 1.40
C PHE A 210 -8.18 -12.90 2.76
N LEU A 211 -8.59 -11.65 2.91
CA LEU A 211 -8.46 -10.90 4.17
C LEU A 211 -9.27 -11.56 5.30
N ILE A 212 -10.51 -11.99 5.02
CA ILE A 212 -11.39 -12.60 6.04
C ILE A 212 -10.95 -14.02 6.38
N ASN A 213 -10.69 -14.85 5.38
CA ASN A 213 -10.57 -16.30 5.59
C ASN A 213 -9.13 -16.78 5.71
N TYR A 214 -8.17 -16.12 5.07
CA TYR A 214 -6.74 -16.48 5.14
C TYR A 214 -6.00 -15.65 6.19
N ILE A 215 -6.16 -14.34 6.17
CA ILE A 215 -5.55 -13.43 7.16
C ILE A 215 -6.32 -13.42 8.49
N ARG A 216 -7.64 -13.65 8.46
CA ARG A 216 -8.54 -13.62 9.62
C ARG A 216 -8.85 -12.20 10.11
N VAL A 217 -8.95 -11.24 9.21
CA VAL A 217 -9.48 -9.91 9.51
C VAL A 217 -10.99 -9.99 9.78
N PRO A 218 -11.52 -9.43 10.87
CA PRO A 218 -12.95 -9.36 11.08
C PRO A 218 -13.67 -8.60 9.97
N LYS A 219 -14.75 -9.17 9.42
CA LYS A 219 -15.51 -8.54 8.33
C LYS A 219 -15.97 -7.12 8.67
N ALA A 220 -16.42 -6.89 9.90
CA ALA A 220 -16.85 -5.57 10.37
C ALA A 220 -15.74 -4.50 10.27
N GLN A 221 -14.48 -4.86 10.41
CA GLN A 221 -13.36 -3.93 10.24
C GLN A 221 -13.16 -3.55 8.77
N ILE A 222 -13.36 -4.47 7.84
CA ILE A 222 -13.33 -4.19 6.39
C ILE A 222 -14.49 -3.28 6.01
N GLU A 223 -15.69 -3.52 6.54
CA GLU A 223 -16.88 -2.68 6.31
C GLU A 223 -16.68 -1.26 6.87
N SER A 224 -16.12 -1.12 8.08
CA SER A 224 -15.76 0.18 8.65
C SER A 224 -14.71 0.89 7.80
N PHE A 225 -13.66 0.20 7.37
CA PHE A 225 -12.64 0.76 6.48
C PHE A 225 -13.25 1.29 5.18
N ARG A 226 -14.12 0.50 4.52
CA ARG A 226 -14.86 0.96 3.33
C ARG A 226 -15.68 2.22 3.60
N SER A 227 -16.41 2.24 4.71
CA SER A 227 -17.24 3.41 5.09
C SER A 227 -16.41 4.68 5.34
N ILE A 228 -15.19 4.53 5.87
CA ILE A 228 -14.28 5.65 6.11
C ILE A 228 -13.67 6.15 4.79
N MET A 229 -13.27 5.24 3.90
CA MET A 229 -12.43 5.53 2.73
C MET A 229 -13.21 5.87 1.47
N LEU A 230 -14.49 5.52 1.35
CA LEU A 230 -15.29 5.74 0.15
C LEU A 230 -16.27 6.88 0.32
N ASP A 231 -16.43 7.69 -0.76
CA ASP A 231 -17.48 8.71 -0.88
C ASP A 231 -18.86 8.10 -1.15
#